data_e4fd4a572bdff96456001368a7eea2e1
#
_entry.id   e4fd4a572bdff96456001368a7eea2e1
#
_cell.length_a   1.000
_cell.length_b   1.000
_cell.length_c   1.000
_cell.angle_alpha   90.00
_cell.angle_beta   90.00
_cell.angle_gamma   90.00
#
_symmetry.space_group_name_H-M   'P 1'
#
loop_
_entity.id
_entity.type
_entity.pdbx_description
1 polymer ?
#
loop_
_entity_poly.entity_id
_entity_poly.type
_entity_poly.pdbx_seq_one_letter_code
_entity_poly.pdbx_strand_id
1 'polypeptide(L)'
;MARESHFSSKKARVFVRAIRGDYSLKEELARLRSMPRIVKGRELLFNDGPQAFSKHFIEPADGMTQTLHIHLEEYAPGGRTQKHGHVNEAAFYILDGEGYEIHDGIRYDWKAGDVAIVHMNCVHQHFNAATKPARALVLKSKPMIMFMNLLFQKTVIPRPTEPTPEGKGFAPRHLEENLNHPD
;
A
#
# COMPACT_ATOMS: atom_id res chain seq x y z
N MET A 1 -5.02 13.49 12.73
CA MET A 1 -3.82 14.04 12.05
C MET A 1 -3.58 13.16 10.84
N ALA A 2 -3.56 13.71 9.62
CA ALA A 2 -3.16 12.95 8.45
C ALA A 2 -1.73 12.45 8.69
N ARG A 3 -1.49 11.13 8.61
CA ARG A 3 -0.13 10.60 8.60
C ARG A 3 0.58 11.22 7.40
N GLU A 4 1.72 11.87 7.65
CA GLU A 4 2.58 12.33 6.57
C GLU A 4 2.85 11.16 5.64
N SER A 5 2.85 11.42 4.33
CA SER A 5 3.19 10.38 3.36
C SER A 5 4.54 9.78 3.75
N HIS A 6 4.72 8.48 3.60
CA HIS A 6 5.96 7.79 3.98
C HIS A 6 7.21 8.30 3.22
N PHE A 7 7.06 9.25 2.33
CA PHE A 7 8.15 10.02 1.74
C PHE A 7 8.68 11.14 2.65
N SER A 8 7.85 11.70 3.51
CA SER A 8 8.27 12.76 4.44
C SER A 8 8.97 12.20 5.68
N SER A 9 8.78 10.92 6.00
CA SER A 9 9.39 10.25 7.14
C SER A 9 10.88 9.87 6.96
N LYS A 10 11.58 10.53 6.06
CA LYS A 10 13.01 10.28 5.73
C LYS A 10 13.96 10.30 6.92
N LYS A 11 13.54 10.87 8.06
CA LYS A 11 14.39 11.05 9.25
C LYS A 11 14.53 9.81 10.13
N ALA A 12 13.65 8.81 10.00
CA ALA A 12 13.61 7.64 10.88
C ALA A 12 13.90 6.33 10.14
N ARG A 13 15.05 6.24 9.47
CA ARG A 13 15.47 4.99 8.85
C ARG A 13 15.91 4.01 9.92
N VAL A 14 15.19 2.92 10.07
CA VAL A 14 15.41 1.91 11.12
C VAL A 14 16.80 1.30 11.06
N PHE A 15 17.32 1.03 9.88
CA PHE A 15 18.62 0.41 9.69
C PHE A 15 19.82 1.29 10.11
N VAL A 16 19.64 2.62 10.19
CA VAL A 16 20.68 3.52 10.69
C VAL A 16 20.94 3.28 12.19
N ARG A 17 19.94 2.76 12.91
CA ARG A 17 20.08 2.45 14.33
C ARG A 17 21.02 1.27 14.57
N ALA A 18 20.99 0.27 13.70
CA ALA A 18 21.85 -0.91 13.80
C ALA A 18 23.35 -0.58 13.61
N ILE A 19 23.67 0.55 12.97
CA ILE A 19 25.06 0.97 12.73
C ILE A 19 25.59 1.85 13.87
N ARG A 20 24.74 2.29 14.78
CA ARG A 20 25.12 3.10 15.93
C ARG A 20 25.55 2.22 17.11
N GLY A 21 26.60 2.60 17.77
CA GLY A 21 27.11 1.90 18.96
C GLY A 21 28.19 0.85 18.65
N ASP A 22 28.16 -0.24 19.39
CA ASP A 22 29.18 -1.29 19.39
C ASP A 22 28.99 -2.37 18.28
N TYR A 23 28.10 -2.14 17.34
CA TYR A 23 27.72 -3.10 16.27
C TYR A 23 27.09 -4.40 16.78
N SER A 24 26.72 -4.49 18.05
CA SER A 24 26.19 -5.73 18.65
C SER A 24 24.77 -6.08 18.20
N LEU A 25 24.02 -5.15 17.61
CA LEU A 25 22.59 -5.26 17.31
C LEU A 25 21.70 -5.59 18.54
N LYS A 26 22.26 -5.66 19.73
CA LYS A 26 21.56 -6.05 20.95
C LYS A 26 20.39 -5.13 21.27
N GLU A 27 20.61 -3.83 21.15
CA GLU A 27 19.58 -2.81 21.37
C GLU A 27 18.47 -2.89 20.32
N GLU A 28 18.85 -3.10 19.05
CA GLU A 28 17.88 -3.24 17.96
C GLU A 28 17.04 -4.52 18.13
N LEU A 29 17.64 -5.62 18.53
CA LEU A 29 16.89 -6.85 18.84
C LEU A 29 15.93 -6.66 20.02
N ALA A 30 16.33 -5.92 21.05
CA ALA A 30 15.47 -5.60 22.19
C ALA A 30 14.28 -4.73 21.72
N ARG A 31 14.56 -3.72 20.90
CA ARG A 31 13.53 -2.86 20.31
C ARG A 31 12.54 -3.67 19.47
N LEU A 32 13.01 -4.52 18.57
CA LEU A 32 12.13 -5.36 17.72
C LEU A 32 11.29 -6.32 18.56
N ARG A 33 11.84 -6.86 19.64
CA ARG A 33 11.08 -7.73 20.56
C ARG A 33 9.99 -7.00 21.32
N SER A 34 10.16 -5.71 21.60
CA SER A 34 9.16 -4.86 22.25
C SER A 34 8.06 -4.36 21.31
N MET A 35 8.25 -4.48 19.97
CA MET A 35 7.27 -4.04 18.99
C MET A 35 5.99 -4.90 19.02
N PRO A 36 4.83 -4.33 18.72
CA PRO A 36 3.60 -5.08 18.59
C PRO A 36 3.73 -6.23 17.57
N ARG A 37 3.14 -7.38 17.88
CA ARG A 37 3.06 -8.53 16.96
C ARG A 37 1.77 -8.54 16.15
N ILE A 38 0.82 -7.70 16.54
CA ILE A 38 -0.48 -7.58 15.87
C ILE A 38 -0.73 -6.09 15.63
N VAL A 39 -1.05 -5.75 14.40
CA VAL A 39 -1.56 -4.44 14.02
C VAL A 39 -3.07 -4.54 13.89
N LYS A 40 -3.81 -3.75 14.65
CA LYS A 40 -5.27 -3.74 14.63
C LYS A 40 -5.77 -2.87 13.46
N GLY A 41 -6.26 -3.51 12.41
CA GLY A 41 -6.71 -2.82 11.19
C GLY A 41 -7.82 -1.80 11.45
N ARG A 42 -8.73 -2.08 12.39
CA ARG A 42 -9.82 -1.15 12.77
C ARG A 42 -9.36 0.16 13.42
N GLU A 43 -8.13 0.19 13.94
CA GLU A 43 -7.55 1.39 14.56
C GLU A 43 -6.82 2.28 13.54
N LEU A 44 -6.70 1.80 12.31
CA LEU A 44 -6.03 2.50 11.22
C LEU A 44 -7.05 3.20 10.34
N LEU A 45 -6.72 4.42 9.93
CA LEU A 45 -7.55 5.19 9.01
C LEU A 45 -7.18 4.91 7.56
N PHE A 46 -8.16 5.00 6.69
CA PHE A 46 -7.90 5.13 5.27
C PHE A 46 -7.37 6.52 4.95
N ASN A 47 -6.43 6.55 4.05
CA ASN A 47 -5.84 7.76 3.50
C ASN A 47 -6.13 7.83 2.00
N ASP A 48 -5.75 8.95 1.38
CA ASP A 48 -5.90 9.17 -0.05
C ASP A 48 -7.36 9.41 -0.48
N GLY A 49 -7.79 8.90 -1.63
CA GLY A 49 -9.11 9.14 -2.23
C GLY A 49 -9.05 10.19 -3.35
N PRO A 50 -10.19 10.53 -3.96
CA PRO A 50 -11.51 9.94 -3.77
C PRO A 50 -11.78 8.68 -4.63
N GLN A 51 -10.86 8.27 -5.50
CA GLN A 51 -11.04 7.13 -6.40
C GLN A 51 -10.31 5.86 -5.93
N ALA A 52 -9.23 6.01 -5.18
CA ALA A 52 -8.51 4.91 -4.55
C ALA A 52 -8.03 5.33 -3.17
N PHE A 53 -8.25 4.48 -2.19
CA PHE A 53 -7.93 4.69 -0.78
C PHE A 53 -6.92 3.66 -0.32
N SER A 54 -6.06 4.02 0.63
CA SER A 54 -5.08 3.10 1.21
C SER A 54 -5.14 3.09 2.74
N LYS A 55 -4.98 1.91 3.33
CA LYS A 55 -4.86 1.71 4.78
C LYS A 55 -3.57 0.95 5.06
N HIS A 56 -2.61 1.61 5.67
CA HIS A 56 -1.26 1.07 5.86
C HIS A 56 -1.17 0.32 7.19
N PHE A 57 -0.91 -0.99 7.12
CA PHE A 57 -0.69 -1.84 8.30
C PHE A 57 0.76 -1.78 8.77
N ILE A 58 1.70 -1.92 7.83
CA ILE A 58 3.14 -1.91 8.09
C ILE A 58 3.79 -0.96 7.09
N GLU A 59 4.41 0.08 7.60
CA GLU A 59 5.14 1.05 6.79
C GLU A 59 6.65 1.01 7.08
N PRO A 60 7.49 1.43 6.12
CA PRO A 60 8.93 1.54 6.37
C PRO A 60 9.30 2.41 7.57
N ALA A 61 8.48 3.42 7.86
CA ALA A 61 8.68 4.35 8.96
C ALA A 61 8.43 3.74 10.34
N ASP A 62 7.57 2.72 10.43
CA ASP A 62 7.22 2.07 11.69
C ASP A 62 8.38 1.28 12.28
N GLY A 63 9.28 0.82 11.41
CA GLY A 63 10.44 0.03 11.83
C GLY A 63 10.09 -1.35 12.37
N MET A 64 8.90 -1.86 12.07
CA MET A 64 8.45 -3.18 12.50
C MET A 64 9.08 -4.29 11.67
N THR A 65 9.28 -4.04 10.39
CA THR A 65 9.94 -4.96 9.45
C THR A 65 10.97 -4.21 8.61
N GLN A 66 11.93 -4.95 8.06
CA GLN A 66 12.95 -4.39 7.17
C GLN A 66 12.70 -4.72 5.70
N THR A 67 11.78 -5.62 5.41
CA THR A 67 11.56 -6.12 4.04
C THR A 67 10.13 -5.91 3.55
N LEU A 68 9.17 -5.79 4.45
CA LEU A 68 7.76 -5.75 4.11
C LEU A 68 7.15 -4.37 4.34
N HIS A 69 6.42 -3.90 3.35
CA HIS A 69 5.43 -2.85 3.45
C HIS A 69 4.08 -3.45 3.05
N ILE A 70 3.09 -3.38 3.95
CA ILE A 70 1.79 -4.01 3.77
C ILE A 70 0.69 -2.97 3.95
N HIS A 71 -0.21 -2.88 2.98
CA HIS A 71 -1.38 -2.02 3.06
C HIS A 71 -2.57 -2.63 2.32
N LEU A 72 -3.76 -2.20 2.69
CA LEU A 72 -4.97 -2.46 1.95
C LEU A 72 -5.19 -1.32 0.96
N GLU A 73 -5.57 -1.63 -0.26
CA GLU A 73 -6.11 -0.68 -1.21
C GLU A 73 -7.59 -0.97 -1.46
N GLU A 74 -8.39 0.09 -1.51
CA GLU A 74 -9.80 0.02 -1.87
C GLU A 74 -10.09 1.01 -2.99
N TYR A 75 -10.64 0.50 -4.08
CA TYR A 75 -10.94 1.26 -5.27
C TYR A 75 -12.43 1.56 -5.32
N ALA A 76 -12.78 2.84 -5.41
CA ALA A 76 -14.14 3.27 -5.64
C ALA A 76 -14.68 2.72 -6.98
N PRO A 77 -16.01 2.58 -7.16
CA PRO A 77 -16.59 2.23 -8.45
C PRO A 77 -16.11 3.15 -9.57
N GLY A 78 -15.65 2.58 -10.69
CA GLY A 78 -15.07 3.32 -11.82
C GLY A 78 -13.72 4.01 -11.52
N GLY A 79 -13.16 3.82 -10.32
CA GLY A 79 -12.00 4.54 -9.82
C GLY A 79 -10.67 4.06 -10.39
N ARG A 80 -9.65 4.91 -10.24
CA ARG A 80 -8.28 4.60 -10.64
C ARG A 80 -7.26 5.24 -9.70
N THR A 81 -6.06 4.68 -9.71
CA THR A 81 -4.91 5.25 -8.99
C THR A 81 -4.19 6.32 -9.82
N GLN A 82 -3.14 6.90 -9.26
CA GLN A 82 -2.11 7.62 -10.02
C GLN A 82 -1.39 6.66 -10.98
N LYS A 83 -0.91 7.16 -12.11
CA LYS A 83 0.06 6.44 -12.94
C LYS A 83 1.46 6.75 -12.43
N HIS A 84 2.20 5.72 -12.07
CA HIS A 84 3.56 5.89 -11.52
C HIS A 84 4.44 4.68 -11.79
N GLY A 85 5.74 4.85 -11.58
CA GLY A 85 6.72 3.78 -11.64
C GLY A 85 7.62 3.81 -10.42
N HIS A 86 8.12 2.65 -10.01
CA HIS A 86 9.05 2.50 -8.90
C HIS A 86 9.95 1.27 -9.07
N VAL A 87 11.10 1.29 -8.40
CA VAL A 87 12.08 0.18 -8.47
C VAL A 87 11.62 -1.05 -7.68
N ASN A 88 10.92 -0.86 -6.56
CA ASN A 88 10.47 -2.00 -5.77
C ASN A 88 9.35 -2.78 -6.46
N GLU A 89 9.33 -4.08 -6.23
CA GLU A 89 8.22 -4.94 -6.63
C GLU A 89 7.02 -4.81 -5.70
N ALA A 90 5.84 -5.15 -6.22
CA ALA A 90 4.61 -5.26 -5.45
C ALA A 90 3.79 -6.47 -5.91
N ALA A 91 3.12 -7.11 -4.97
CA ALA A 91 2.08 -8.11 -5.23
C ALA A 91 0.75 -7.59 -4.68
N PHE A 92 -0.30 -7.72 -5.46
CA PHE A 92 -1.68 -7.34 -5.13
C PHE A 92 -2.52 -8.60 -5.08
N TYR A 93 -2.86 -9.08 -3.90
CA TYR A 93 -3.85 -10.14 -3.75
C TYR A 93 -5.25 -9.53 -3.75
N ILE A 94 -6.04 -9.84 -4.75
CA ILE A 94 -7.39 -9.29 -4.92
C ILE A 94 -8.33 -9.98 -3.94
N LEU A 95 -8.80 -9.25 -2.96
CA LEU A 95 -9.70 -9.75 -1.92
C LEU A 95 -11.16 -9.74 -2.37
N ASP A 96 -11.54 -8.72 -3.15
CA ASP A 96 -12.91 -8.51 -3.60
C ASP A 96 -12.96 -7.66 -4.88
N GLY A 97 -13.98 -7.90 -5.72
CA GLY A 97 -14.20 -7.15 -6.94
C GLY A 97 -13.38 -7.61 -8.14
N GLU A 98 -13.37 -6.78 -9.15
CA GLU A 98 -12.67 -6.99 -10.42
C GLU A 98 -12.17 -5.66 -10.99
N GLY A 99 -11.17 -5.73 -11.86
CA GLY A 99 -10.60 -4.55 -12.49
C GLY A 99 -9.49 -4.92 -13.45
N TYR A 100 -8.60 -3.97 -13.69
CA TYR A 100 -7.43 -4.21 -14.52
C TYR A 100 -6.29 -3.27 -14.14
N GLU A 101 -5.10 -3.65 -14.60
CA GLU A 101 -3.90 -2.82 -14.52
C GLU A 101 -3.37 -2.56 -15.91
N ILE A 102 -2.70 -1.43 -16.07
CA ILE A 102 -1.90 -1.15 -17.27
C ILE A 102 -0.44 -1.07 -16.82
N HIS A 103 0.38 -1.97 -17.34
CA HIS A 103 1.82 -2.02 -17.11
C HIS A 103 2.56 -1.75 -18.42
N ASP A 104 3.33 -0.67 -18.46
CA ASP A 104 4.08 -0.24 -19.66
C ASP A 104 3.24 -0.21 -20.95
N GLY A 105 1.95 0.12 -20.82
CA GLY A 105 0.99 0.20 -21.91
C GLY A 105 0.21 -1.07 -22.21
N ILE A 106 0.50 -2.19 -21.53
CA ILE A 106 -0.20 -3.47 -21.70
C ILE A 106 -1.22 -3.63 -20.57
N ARG A 107 -2.44 -4.03 -20.93
CA ARG A 107 -3.54 -4.28 -19.99
C ARG A 107 -3.52 -5.71 -19.47
N TYR A 108 -3.75 -5.86 -18.16
CA TYR A 108 -3.90 -7.13 -17.46
C TYR A 108 -5.17 -7.05 -16.60
N ASP A 109 -6.15 -7.91 -16.89
CA ASP A 109 -7.38 -7.98 -16.11
C ASP A 109 -7.20 -8.87 -14.90
N TRP A 110 -7.88 -8.55 -13.80
CA TRP A 110 -7.85 -9.30 -12.55
C TRP A 110 -9.24 -9.33 -11.88
N LYS A 111 -9.47 -10.32 -11.04
CA LYS A 111 -10.68 -10.50 -10.21
C LYS A 111 -10.32 -11.08 -8.84
N ALA A 112 -11.29 -11.10 -7.94
CA ALA A 112 -11.14 -11.69 -6.61
C ALA A 112 -10.53 -13.10 -6.66
N GLY A 113 -9.51 -13.33 -5.85
CA GLY A 113 -8.70 -14.56 -5.80
C GLY A 113 -7.43 -14.53 -6.65
N ASP A 114 -7.28 -13.58 -7.57
CA ASP A 114 -6.08 -13.44 -8.38
C ASP A 114 -4.95 -12.72 -7.61
N VAL A 115 -3.71 -12.92 -8.08
CA VAL A 115 -2.55 -12.12 -7.68
C VAL A 115 -2.02 -11.37 -8.89
N ALA A 116 -2.07 -10.03 -8.82
CA ALA A 116 -1.42 -9.16 -9.78
C ALA A 116 -0.01 -8.80 -9.31
N ILE A 117 0.97 -8.78 -10.21
CA ILE A 117 2.37 -8.50 -9.87
C ILE A 117 2.86 -7.29 -10.63
N VAL A 118 3.32 -6.29 -9.89
CA VAL A 118 4.03 -5.14 -10.43
C VAL A 118 5.52 -5.40 -10.34
N HIS A 119 6.15 -5.63 -11.49
CA HIS A 119 7.59 -5.82 -11.58
C HIS A 119 8.37 -4.54 -11.32
N MET A 120 9.65 -4.69 -10.97
CA MET A 120 10.54 -3.56 -10.80
C MET A 120 10.62 -2.71 -12.06
N ASN A 121 10.72 -1.39 -11.88
CA ASN A 121 10.81 -0.37 -12.95
C ASN A 121 9.60 -0.31 -13.90
N CYS A 122 8.50 -0.98 -13.60
CA CYS A 122 7.28 -0.91 -14.39
C CYS A 122 6.53 0.39 -14.12
N VAL A 123 6.12 1.08 -15.19
CA VAL A 123 5.17 2.20 -15.10
C VAL A 123 3.76 1.65 -15.18
N HIS A 124 3.00 1.80 -14.10
CA HIS A 124 1.71 1.15 -13.96
C HIS A 124 0.62 2.07 -13.42
N GLN A 125 -0.63 1.61 -13.58
CA GLN A 125 -1.82 2.23 -13.05
C GLN A 125 -2.91 1.18 -12.85
N HIS A 126 -3.64 1.25 -11.73
CA HIS A 126 -4.72 0.32 -11.39
C HIS A 126 -6.08 0.97 -11.66
N PHE A 127 -7.03 0.16 -12.10
CA PHE A 127 -8.37 0.59 -12.48
C PHE A 127 -9.43 -0.36 -11.94
N ASN A 128 -10.46 0.18 -11.35
CA ASN A 128 -11.72 -0.50 -11.10
C ASN A 128 -12.74 0.00 -12.13
N ALA A 129 -13.01 -0.79 -13.17
CA ALA A 129 -14.00 -0.43 -14.19
C ALA A 129 -15.43 -0.91 -13.86
N ALA A 130 -15.60 -1.59 -12.71
CA ALA A 130 -16.89 -2.10 -12.27
C ALA A 130 -17.71 -1.02 -11.53
N THR A 131 -18.99 -1.31 -11.39
CA THR A 131 -19.94 -0.47 -10.62
C THR A 131 -19.90 -0.77 -9.11
N LYS A 132 -19.14 -1.77 -8.68
CA LYS A 132 -18.90 -2.13 -7.29
C LYS A 132 -17.47 -1.78 -6.89
N PRO A 133 -17.20 -1.54 -5.61
CA PRO A 133 -15.82 -1.37 -5.13
C PRO A 133 -14.98 -2.62 -5.39
N ALA A 134 -13.67 -2.44 -5.50
CA ALA A 134 -12.71 -3.54 -5.50
C ALA A 134 -11.68 -3.33 -4.38
N ARG A 135 -11.08 -4.41 -3.90
CA ARG A 135 -10.19 -4.38 -2.75
C ARG A 135 -9.02 -5.33 -2.93
N ALA A 136 -7.83 -4.88 -2.61
CA ALA A 136 -6.60 -5.66 -2.69
C ALA A 136 -5.74 -5.51 -1.44
N LEU A 137 -5.13 -6.62 -1.00
CA LEU A 137 -4.03 -6.61 -0.05
C LEU A 137 -2.72 -6.46 -0.84
N VAL A 138 -1.96 -5.43 -0.51
CA VAL A 138 -0.73 -5.09 -1.22
C VAL A 138 0.49 -5.35 -0.35
N LEU A 139 1.43 -6.12 -0.90
CA LEU A 139 2.71 -6.42 -0.29
C LEU A 139 3.83 -5.83 -1.17
N LYS A 140 4.72 -5.05 -0.58
CA LYS A 140 5.83 -4.39 -1.30
C LYS A 140 7.18 -4.67 -0.64
N SER A 141 8.20 -4.87 -1.45
CA SER A 141 9.60 -4.99 -1.00
C SER A 141 10.27 -3.62 -0.75
N LYS A 142 9.49 -2.56 -0.70
CA LYS A 142 9.94 -1.17 -0.60
C LYS A 142 10.96 -0.89 0.52
N PRO A 143 10.79 -1.40 1.76
CA PRO A 143 11.76 -1.11 2.83
C PRO A 143 13.16 -1.60 2.51
N MET A 144 13.30 -2.77 1.90
CA MET A 144 14.59 -3.32 1.50
C MET A 144 15.27 -2.46 0.43
N ILE A 145 14.52 -2.00 -0.56
CA ILE A 145 15.03 -1.10 -1.61
C ILE A 145 15.43 0.25 -1.02
N MET A 146 14.67 0.76 -0.04
CA MET A 146 15.05 1.96 0.71
C MET A 146 16.34 1.77 1.51
N PHE A 147 16.50 0.60 2.13
CA PHE A 147 17.71 0.24 2.87
C PHE A 147 18.94 0.30 1.98
N MET A 148 18.85 -0.23 0.77
CA MET A 148 19.93 -0.20 -0.23
C MET A 148 20.15 1.18 -0.86
N ASN A 149 19.37 2.21 -0.51
CA ASN A 149 19.36 3.54 -1.14
C ASN A 149 19.06 3.53 -2.64
N LEU A 150 18.33 2.51 -3.11
CA LEU A 150 17.95 2.32 -4.51
C LEU A 150 16.48 2.65 -4.78
N LEU A 151 15.78 3.32 -3.86
CA LEU A 151 14.39 3.69 -4.08
C LEU A 151 14.30 4.87 -5.05
N PHE A 152 13.97 4.58 -6.29
CA PHE A 152 13.55 5.54 -7.30
C PHE A 152 12.07 5.38 -7.54
N GLN A 153 11.36 6.49 -7.59
CA GLN A 153 9.93 6.52 -7.82
C GLN A 153 9.55 7.82 -8.55
N LYS A 154 8.64 7.73 -9.51
CA LYS A 154 8.15 8.89 -10.26
C LYS A 154 6.66 8.76 -10.53
N THR A 155 5.91 9.81 -10.24
CA THR A 155 4.53 9.96 -10.69
C THR A 155 4.52 10.50 -12.11
N VAL A 156 3.79 9.82 -12.99
CA VAL A 156 3.60 10.19 -14.42
C VAL A 156 2.29 10.95 -14.59
N ILE A 157 1.21 10.44 -14.00
CA ILE A 157 -0.10 11.09 -13.94
C ILE A 157 -0.50 11.18 -12.48
N PRO A 158 -0.82 12.36 -11.97
CA PRO A 158 -1.28 12.53 -10.59
C PRO A 158 -2.54 11.73 -10.29
N ARG A 159 -2.78 11.49 -9.01
CA ARG A 159 -4.01 10.92 -8.50
C ARG A 159 -5.20 11.81 -8.90
N PRO A 160 -6.34 11.23 -9.29
CA PRO A 160 -7.57 11.98 -9.47
C PRO A 160 -8.00 12.71 -8.19
N THR A 161 -8.43 13.94 -8.30
CA THR A 161 -8.92 14.77 -7.18
C THR A 161 -10.44 14.76 -7.04
N GLU A 162 -11.15 14.31 -8.08
CA GLU A 162 -12.61 14.22 -8.10
C GLU A 162 -13.06 12.75 -8.12
N PRO A 163 -14.19 12.41 -7.49
CA PRO A 163 -14.77 11.09 -7.58
C PRO A 163 -15.27 10.83 -9.01
N THR A 164 -15.40 9.57 -9.37
CA THR A 164 -16.16 9.17 -10.57
C THR A 164 -17.65 9.36 -10.35
N PRO A 165 -18.47 9.44 -11.40
CA PRO A 165 -19.92 9.47 -11.26
C PRO A 165 -20.46 8.30 -10.42
N GLU A 166 -19.96 7.08 -10.67
CA GLU A 166 -20.32 5.84 -9.97
C GLU A 166 -19.78 5.79 -8.54
N GLY A 167 -18.66 6.45 -8.28
CA GLY A 167 -18.00 6.53 -6.97
C GLY A 167 -18.41 7.73 -6.13
N LYS A 168 -19.39 8.53 -6.58
CA LYS A 168 -19.84 9.70 -5.83
C LYS A 168 -20.42 9.29 -4.47
N GLY A 169 -19.85 9.84 -3.39
CA GLY A 169 -20.25 9.51 -2.02
C GLY A 169 -19.67 8.19 -1.49
N PHE A 170 -18.82 7.50 -2.26
CA PHE A 170 -18.15 6.30 -1.80
C PHE A 170 -17.19 6.64 -0.64
N ALA A 171 -17.25 5.83 0.41
CA ALA A 171 -16.30 5.82 1.51
C ALA A 171 -15.82 4.37 1.74
N PRO A 172 -14.51 4.17 1.91
CA PRO A 172 -13.98 2.83 2.16
C PRO A 172 -14.43 2.33 3.54
N ARG A 173 -14.66 1.00 3.68
CA ARG A 173 -15.13 0.37 4.90
C ARG A 173 -14.06 -0.47 5.56
N HIS A 174 -14.09 -0.54 6.88
CA HIS A 174 -13.28 -1.51 7.62
C HIS A 174 -13.75 -2.93 7.31
N LEU A 175 -12.79 -3.88 7.19
CA LEU A 175 -13.12 -5.28 6.90
C LEU A 175 -14.01 -5.89 7.97
N GLU A 176 -13.85 -5.46 9.22
CA GLU A 176 -14.58 -5.96 10.38
C GLU A 176 -16.07 -5.60 10.35
N GLU A 177 -16.45 -4.56 9.61
CA GLU A 177 -17.85 -4.15 9.47
C GLU A 177 -18.66 -5.20 8.70
N ASN A 178 -18.00 -5.99 7.85
CA ASN A 178 -18.64 -7.05 7.08
C ASN A 178 -18.76 -8.38 7.85
N LEU A 179 -18.01 -8.55 8.95
CA LEU A 179 -18.03 -9.78 9.73
C LEU A 179 -19.19 -9.82 10.75
N ASN A 180 -19.84 -8.71 10.99
CA ASN A 180 -20.94 -8.57 11.96
C ASN A 180 -22.34 -8.59 11.33
N HIS A 181 -22.45 -8.82 10.03
CA HIS A 181 -23.72 -9.07 9.36
C HIS A 181 -23.81 -10.56 9.00
N PRO A 182 -24.48 -11.38 9.83
CA PRO A 182 -24.92 -12.68 9.37
C PRO A 182 -25.92 -12.45 8.23
N ASP A 183 -25.70 -13.10 7.10
CA ASP A 183 -26.63 -13.16 5.96
C ASP A 183 -28.00 -13.68 6.39
#